data_2fd0c58bcef4b095056f1ec0209cd39f
#
_entry.id   2fd0c58bcef4b095056f1ec0209cd39f
#
_cell.length_a   1.000
_cell.length_b   1.000
_cell.length_c   1.000
_cell.angle_alpha   90.00
_cell.angle_beta   90.00
_cell.angle_gamma   90.00
#
_symmetry.space_group_name_H-M   'P 1'
#
loop_
_entity.id
_entity.type
_entity.pdbx_description
1 polymer ?
#
loop_
_entity_poly.entity_id
_entity_poly.type
_entity_poly.pdbx_seq_one_letter_code
_entity_poly.pdbx_strand_id
1 'polypeptide(L)'
;MSEGAREVVGTEVSVYQVPELVPDDILEKTGAKAARTAFAHVPVAKPEKLADADAIIFGTPTRFGNMCAQMRNFLDQTGGLWMSGALVGKVGSVFTSTASQHGGQETTITSFHSTLLHQGMIIVGVPYSEPRLLAMTEITGGTPYGASTITAADGSRLPSDNELAIARFQGRHVAEIAARLAR
;
A
#
# COMPACT_ATOMS: atom_id res chain seq x y z
N MET A 1 7.66 1.24 -5.37
CA MET A 1 6.44 0.97 -6.16
C MET A 1 6.20 1.98 -7.26
N SER A 2 6.09 3.27 -6.97
CA SER A 2 5.88 4.29 -8.00
C SER A 2 6.92 4.26 -9.12
N GLU A 3 8.19 3.99 -8.81
CA GLU A 3 9.23 3.81 -9.83
C GLU A 3 8.93 2.63 -10.75
N GLY A 4 8.57 1.46 -10.18
CA GLY A 4 8.23 0.29 -10.99
C GLY A 4 7.01 0.51 -11.87
N ALA A 5 5.98 1.20 -11.37
CA ALA A 5 4.81 1.53 -12.18
C ALA A 5 5.16 2.47 -13.36
N ARG A 6 6.04 3.44 -13.15
CA ARG A 6 6.52 4.34 -14.22
C ARG A 6 7.36 3.65 -15.30
N GLU A 7 7.85 2.44 -15.08
CA GLU A 7 8.53 1.64 -16.11
C GLU A 7 7.57 1.18 -17.22
N VAL A 8 6.26 1.17 -16.94
CA VAL A 8 5.24 0.77 -17.92
C VAL A 8 4.83 1.97 -18.77
N VAL A 9 5.05 1.88 -20.07
CA VAL A 9 4.77 2.95 -21.01
C VAL A 9 3.29 3.37 -20.97
N GLY A 10 3.05 4.67 -20.88
CA GLY A 10 1.70 5.24 -20.80
C GLY A 10 1.10 5.26 -19.39
N THR A 11 1.86 4.87 -18.36
CA THR A 11 1.41 4.94 -16.97
C THR A 11 1.74 6.30 -16.36
N GLU A 12 0.71 6.99 -15.89
CA GLU A 12 0.84 8.14 -15.00
C GLU A 12 0.71 7.69 -13.53
N VAL A 13 1.59 8.18 -12.66
CA VAL A 13 1.61 7.79 -11.25
C VAL A 13 1.48 9.00 -10.35
N SER A 14 0.39 9.06 -9.60
CA SER A 14 0.16 10.01 -8.53
C SER A 14 0.32 9.35 -7.16
N VAL A 15 0.96 10.05 -6.24
CA VAL A 15 1.18 9.57 -4.86
C VAL A 15 0.43 10.49 -3.90
N TYR A 16 -0.31 9.92 -2.98
CA TYR A 16 -1.09 10.62 -1.97
C TYR A 16 -0.84 10.04 -0.58
N GLN A 17 -1.07 10.83 0.45
CA GLN A 17 -1.16 10.36 1.83
C GLN A 17 -2.61 10.47 2.32
N VAL A 18 -3.05 9.55 3.18
CA VAL A 18 -4.36 9.66 3.85
C VAL A 18 -4.30 10.71 4.96
N PRO A 19 -5.43 11.34 5.34
CA PRO A 19 -5.47 12.29 6.44
C PRO A 19 -4.95 11.68 7.75
N GLU A 20 -4.20 12.45 8.51
CA GLU A 20 -3.77 12.06 9.86
C GLU A 20 -4.90 12.29 10.86
N LEU A 21 -5.03 11.37 11.80
CA LEU A 21 -6.05 11.42 12.87
C LEU A 21 -5.45 11.65 14.25
N VAL A 22 -4.12 11.45 14.39
CA VAL A 22 -3.45 11.64 15.66
C VAL A 22 -3.24 13.13 15.90
N PRO A 23 -3.63 13.67 17.08
CA PRO A 23 -3.42 15.06 17.42
C PRO A 23 -1.94 15.47 17.38
N ASP A 24 -1.68 16.72 17.00
CA ASP A 24 -0.33 17.25 16.79
C ASP A 24 0.56 17.13 18.03
N ASP A 25 0.02 17.35 19.24
CA ASP A 25 0.75 17.24 20.50
C ASP A 25 1.23 15.79 20.76
N ILE A 26 0.46 14.80 20.33
CA ILE A 26 0.85 13.39 20.40
C ILE A 26 1.91 13.07 19.36
N LEU A 27 1.76 13.57 18.12
CA LEU A 27 2.76 13.40 17.08
C LEU A 27 4.12 14.01 17.49
N GLU A 28 4.11 15.15 18.17
CA GLU A 28 5.32 15.78 18.72
C GLU A 28 5.97 14.89 19.80
N LYS A 29 5.20 14.46 20.80
CA LYS A 29 5.67 13.62 21.89
C LYS A 29 6.29 12.29 21.44
N THR A 30 5.79 11.75 20.33
CA THR A 30 6.26 10.47 19.75
C THR A 30 7.36 10.64 18.71
N GLY A 31 7.74 11.88 18.36
CA GLY A 31 8.68 12.17 17.28
C GLY A 31 8.13 11.96 15.86
N ALA A 32 6.89 11.52 15.73
CA ALA A 32 6.27 11.22 14.44
C ALA A 32 6.05 12.49 13.59
N LYS A 33 5.88 13.66 14.21
CA LYS A 33 5.73 14.94 13.50
C LYS A 33 6.96 15.28 12.67
N ALA A 34 8.16 15.09 13.22
CA ALA A 34 9.41 15.31 12.49
C ALA A 34 9.55 14.38 11.27
N ALA A 35 9.24 13.08 11.44
CA ALA A 35 9.25 12.11 10.35
C ALA A 35 8.25 12.49 9.24
N ARG A 36 7.07 13.00 9.59
CA ARG A 36 6.04 13.44 8.62
C ARG A 36 6.47 14.65 7.79
N THR A 37 7.34 15.51 8.31
CA THR A 37 7.84 16.67 7.57
C THR A 37 8.51 16.27 6.25
N ALA A 38 9.16 15.12 6.20
CA ALA A 38 9.75 14.59 4.97
C ALA A 38 8.72 14.33 3.85
N PHE A 39 7.45 14.12 4.22
CA PHE A 39 6.34 13.84 3.30
C PHE A 39 5.36 15.01 3.15
N ALA A 40 5.67 16.20 3.67
CA ALA A 40 4.80 17.35 3.61
C ALA A 40 4.45 17.80 2.16
N HIS A 41 5.31 17.45 1.20
CA HIS A 41 5.10 17.70 -0.22
C HIS A 41 4.10 16.71 -0.88
N VAL A 42 3.74 15.61 -0.21
CA VAL A 42 2.78 14.63 -0.73
C VAL A 42 1.36 15.11 -0.43
N PRO A 43 0.51 15.30 -1.44
CA PRO A 43 -0.85 15.80 -1.22
C PRO A 43 -1.70 14.81 -0.42
N VAL A 44 -2.65 15.36 0.35
CA VAL A 44 -3.63 14.54 1.08
C VAL A 44 -4.73 14.09 0.13
N ALA A 45 -4.99 12.79 0.13
CA ALA A 45 -6.02 12.18 -0.70
C ALA A 45 -7.43 12.62 -0.27
N LYS A 46 -8.29 12.81 -1.26
CA LYS A 46 -9.75 12.82 -1.09
C LYS A 46 -10.32 11.52 -1.64
N PRO A 47 -11.36 10.91 -1.02
CA PRO A 47 -11.92 9.64 -1.49
C PRO A 47 -12.30 9.62 -2.97
N GLU A 48 -12.81 10.74 -3.49
CA GLU A 48 -13.25 10.87 -4.88
C GLU A 48 -12.12 10.63 -5.88
N LYS A 49 -10.85 10.90 -5.47
CA LYS A 49 -9.67 10.66 -6.30
C LYS A 49 -9.44 9.19 -6.66
N LEU A 50 -10.00 8.25 -5.90
CA LEU A 50 -9.92 6.84 -6.23
C LEU A 50 -10.64 6.50 -7.55
N ALA A 51 -11.69 7.24 -7.89
CA ALA A 51 -12.42 7.03 -9.13
C ALA A 51 -11.63 7.41 -10.39
N ASP A 52 -10.63 8.30 -10.27
CA ASP A 52 -9.84 8.78 -11.40
C ASP A 52 -8.77 7.77 -11.87
N ALA A 53 -8.42 6.78 -11.03
CA ALA A 53 -7.35 5.83 -11.30
C ALA A 53 -7.86 4.52 -11.90
N ASP A 54 -7.09 3.88 -12.78
CA ASP A 54 -7.33 2.52 -13.28
C ASP A 54 -6.83 1.46 -12.29
N ALA A 55 -5.80 1.80 -11.51
CA ALA A 55 -5.24 0.96 -10.46
C ALA A 55 -4.87 1.77 -9.22
N ILE A 56 -5.02 1.16 -8.04
CA ILE A 56 -4.70 1.79 -6.77
C ILE A 56 -3.87 0.82 -5.93
N ILE A 57 -2.70 1.29 -5.47
CA ILE A 57 -1.88 0.55 -4.52
C ILE A 57 -1.99 1.23 -3.15
N PHE A 58 -2.59 0.54 -2.21
CA PHE A 58 -2.79 1.03 -0.84
C PHE A 58 -1.62 0.62 0.06
N GLY A 59 -1.07 1.58 0.79
CA GLY A 59 0.00 1.35 1.77
C GLY A 59 -0.48 1.62 3.19
N THR A 60 -0.24 0.69 4.10
CA THR A 60 -0.61 0.84 5.51
C THR A 60 0.38 0.13 6.43
N PRO A 61 0.78 0.72 7.56
CA PRO A 61 1.44 -0.08 8.60
C PRO A 61 0.43 -1.04 9.23
N THR A 62 0.92 -2.16 9.75
CA THR A 62 0.05 -3.06 10.53
C THR A 62 -0.43 -2.40 11.82
N ARG A 63 -1.64 -2.66 12.17
CA ARG A 63 -2.21 -2.45 13.50
C ARG A 63 -3.00 -3.71 13.88
N PHE A 64 -2.34 -4.57 14.69
CA PHE A 64 -2.94 -5.83 15.16
C PHE A 64 -3.43 -6.73 14.00
N GLY A 65 -2.63 -6.84 12.92
CA GLY A 65 -2.97 -7.63 11.73
C GLY A 65 -3.99 -6.98 10.80
N ASN A 66 -4.28 -5.69 10.96
CA ASN A 66 -5.20 -4.91 10.14
C ASN A 66 -4.55 -3.60 9.70
N MET A 67 -5.23 -2.86 8.80
CA MET A 67 -4.85 -1.51 8.42
C MET A 67 -4.93 -0.54 9.61
N CYS A 68 -4.15 0.54 9.56
CA CYS A 68 -4.23 1.59 10.57
C CYS A 68 -5.56 2.38 10.50
N ALA A 69 -5.92 3.03 11.61
CA ALA A 69 -7.15 3.81 11.73
C ALA A 69 -7.28 4.90 10.65
N GLN A 70 -6.18 5.56 10.28
CA GLN A 70 -6.15 6.58 9.24
C GLN A 70 -6.64 6.03 7.89
N MET A 71 -6.12 4.87 7.49
CA MET A 71 -6.53 4.20 6.25
C MET A 71 -7.97 3.71 6.34
N ARG A 72 -8.37 3.12 7.49
CA ARG A 72 -9.75 2.68 7.68
C ARG A 72 -10.74 3.84 7.60
N ASN A 73 -10.47 4.95 8.29
CA ASN A 73 -11.29 6.15 8.25
C ASN A 73 -11.41 6.74 6.83
N PHE A 74 -10.31 6.72 6.07
CA PHE A 74 -10.33 7.16 4.67
C PHE A 74 -11.25 6.28 3.82
N LEU A 75 -11.16 4.96 3.95
CA LEU A 75 -11.99 4.01 3.21
C LEU A 75 -13.45 4.03 3.64
N ASP A 76 -13.75 4.28 4.91
CA ASP A 76 -15.13 4.42 5.39
C ASP A 76 -15.86 5.61 4.76
N GLN A 77 -15.14 6.59 4.23
CA GLN A 77 -15.70 7.73 3.49
C GLN A 77 -16.01 7.42 2.01
N THR A 78 -15.68 6.23 1.52
CA THR A 78 -15.92 5.83 0.11
C THR A 78 -17.33 5.32 -0.17
N GLY A 79 -18.27 5.48 0.75
CA GLY A 79 -19.64 4.99 0.58
C GLY A 79 -20.34 5.44 -0.71
N GLY A 80 -20.12 6.70 -1.13
CA GLY A 80 -20.66 7.22 -2.40
C GLY A 80 -20.05 6.55 -3.63
N LEU A 81 -18.75 6.22 -3.60
CA LEU A 81 -18.07 5.49 -4.67
C LEU A 81 -18.57 4.05 -4.76
N TRP A 82 -18.79 3.42 -3.61
CA TRP A 82 -19.37 2.07 -3.54
C TRP A 82 -20.77 2.03 -4.13
N MET A 83 -21.65 2.95 -3.73
CA MET A 83 -23.02 3.03 -4.25
C MET A 83 -23.08 3.23 -5.76
N SER A 84 -22.15 3.98 -6.34
CA SER A 84 -22.08 4.22 -7.79
C SER A 84 -21.31 3.14 -8.56
N GLY A 85 -20.70 2.18 -7.86
CA GLY A 85 -19.83 1.17 -8.48
C GLY A 85 -18.54 1.75 -9.10
N ALA A 86 -18.08 2.92 -8.63
CA ALA A 86 -16.98 3.66 -9.25
C ALA A 86 -15.63 2.92 -9.24
N LEU A 87 -15.45 1.95 -8.35
CA LEU A 87 -14.22 1.16 -8.23
C LEU A 87 -14.36 -0.27 -8.79
N VAL A 88 -15.55 -0.64 -9.29
CA VAL A 88 -15.77 -1.97 -9.87
C VAL A 88 -14.88 -2.20 -11.09
N GLY A 89 -14.14 -3.31 -11.08
CA GLY A 89 -13.21 -3.70 -12.16
C GLY A 89 -11.86 -2.98 -12.15
N LYS A 90 -11.63 -1.98 -11.29
CA LYS A 90 -10.32 -1.35 -11.12
C LYS A 90 -9.36 -2.28 -10.37
N VAL A 91 -8.08 -2.15 -10.65
CA VAL A 91 -7.05 -2.96 -9.96
C VAL A 91 -6.78 -2.41 -8.56
N GLY A 92 -6.83 -3.29 -7.56
CA GLY A 92 -6.47 -3.01 -6.18
C GLY A 92 -5.26 -3.83 -5.73
N SER A 93 -4.31 -3.19 -5.07
CA SER A 93 -3.14 -3.87 -4.51
C SER A 93 -2.78 -3.27 -3.17
N VAL A 94 -2.08 -4.04 -2.32
CA VAL A 94 -1.76 -3.61 -0.96
C VAL A 94 -0.29 -3.88 -0.64
N PHE A 95 0.32 -3.01 0.15
CA PHE A 95 1.60 -3.26 0.80
C PHE A 95 1.57 -2.82 2.27
N THR A 96 2.45 -3.40 3.08
CA THR A 96 2.45 -3.13 4.51
C THR A 96 3.84 -3.04 5.11
N SER A 97 3.91 -2.56 6.34
CA SER A 97 5.07 -2.61 7.20
C SER A 97 4.72 -3.19 8.58
N THR A 98 5.66 -3.92 9.17
CA THR A 98 5.54 -4.48 10.52
C THR A 98 6.82 -4.21 11.31
N ALA A 99 6.73 -4.16 12.64
CA ALA A 99 7.91 -4.02 13.49
C ALA A 99 8.76 -5.31 13.55
N SER A 100 8.13 -6.47 13.36
CA SER A 100 8.78 -7.78 13.48
C SER A 100 8.47 -8.68 12.29
N GLN A 101 9.27 -9.73 12.13
CA GLN A 101 9.18 -10.68 11.01
C GLN A 101 7.81 -11.38 10.93
N HIS A 102 7.22 -11.72 12.07
CA HIS A 102 5.92 -12.37 12.16
C HIS A 102 4.83 -11.43 12.70
N GLY A 103 4.99 -10.12 12.48
CA GLY A 103 4.11 -9.08 13.03
C GLY A 103 2.78 -8.89 12.30
N GLY A 104 2.38 -9.81 11.44
CA GLY A 104 1.10 -9.77 10.72
C GLY A 104 1.17 -9.12 9.34
N GLN A 105 2.26 -9.31 8.60
CA GLN A 105 2.38 -8.82 7.22
C GLN A 105 1.25 -9.37 6.34
N GLU A 106 1.10 -10.70 6.31
CA GLU A 106 0.08 -11.37 5.49
C GLU A 106 -1.34 -11.06 5.96
N THR A 107 -1.59 -11.12 7.28
CA THR A 107 -2.93 -10.84 7.83
C THR A 107 -3.38 -9.41 7.57
N THR A 108 -2.48 -8.43 7.64
CA THR A 108 -2.79 -7.03 7.33
C THR A 108 -3.20 -6.88 5.86
N ILE A 109 -2.46 -7.51 4.94
CA ILE A 109 -2.76 -7.43 3.51
C ILE A 109 -4.06 -8.18 3.19
N THR A 110 -4.22 -9.41 3.69
CA THR A 110 -5.40 -10.23 3.38
C THR A 110 -6.68 -9.69 4.02
N SER A 111 -6.61 -9.09 5.22
CA SER A 111 -7.75 -8.39 5.80
C SER A 111 -8.14 -7.14 4.99
N PHE A 112 -7.16 -6.45 4.40
CA PHE A 112 -7.43 -5.32 3.51
C PHE A 112 -8.11 -5.78 2.21
N HIS A 113 -7.72 -6.94 1.66
CA HIS A 113 -8.34 -7.51 0.45
C HIS A 113 -9.86 -7.65 0.59
N SER A 114 -10.37 -7.97 1.78
CA SER A 114 -11.80 -8.00 2.04
C SER A 114 -12.48 -6.67 1.70
N THR A 115 -11.88 -5.53 2.08
CA THR A 115 -12.40 -4.20 1.73
C THR A 115 -12.36 -3.95 0.22
N LEU A 116 -11.29 -4.34 -0.47
CA LEU A 116 -11.17 -4.18 -1.92
C LEU A 116 -12.21 -5.00 -2.68
N LEU A 117 -12.47 -6.24 -2.24
CA LEU A 117 -13.52 -7.09 -2.80
C LEU A 117 -14.92 -6.48 -2.62
N HIS A 118 -15.21 -5.87 -1.47
CA HIS A 118 -16.47 -5.15 -1.26
C HIS A 118 -16.61 -3.93 -2.18
N GLN A 119 -15.51 -3.33 -2.61
CA GLN A 119 -15.50 -2.26 -3.61
C GLN A 119 -15.57 -2.78 -5.07
N GLY A 120 -15.57 -4.10 -5.27
CA GLY A 120 -15.60 -4.72 -6.60
C GLY A 120 -14.27 -4.66 -7.35
N MET A 121 -13.15 -4.42 -6.65
CA MET A 121 -11.83 -4.31 -7.25
C MET A 121 -11.22 -5.68 -7.59
N ILE A 122 -10.36 -5.72 -8.60
CA ILE A 122 -9.55 -6.88 -8.97
C ILE A 122 -8.27 -6.85 -8.17
N ILE A 123 -8.05 -7.85 -7.31
CA ILE A 123 -6.88 -7.90 -6.43
C ILE A 123 -5.66 -8.40 -7.20
N VAL A 124 -4.55 -7.68 -7.07
CA VAL A 124 -3.24 -8.04 -7.64
C VAL A 124 -2.18 -8.03 -6.53
N GLY A 125 -1.57 -9.18 -6.29
CA GLY A 125 -0.44 -9.36 -5.37
C GLY A 125 0.90 -9.43 -6.10
N VAL A 126 1.85 -10.19 -5.53
CA VAL A 126 3.19 -10.43 -6.08
C VAL A 126 3.30 -11.94 -6.40
N PRO A 127 3.27 -12.35 -7.67
CA PRO A 127 3.37 -13.76 -8.02
C PRO A 127 4.78 -14.31 -7.75
N TYR A 128 4.90 -15.63 -7.53
CA TYR A 128 6.19 -16.31 -7.32
C TYR A 128 7.10 -16.32 -8.57
N SER A 129 6.68 -15.74 -9.70
CA SER A 129 7.58 -15.38 -10.78
C SER A 129 8.56 -14.25 -10.38
N GLU A 130 8.32 -13.57 -9.27
CA GLU A 130 9.30 -12.73 -8.58
C GLU A 130 10.13 -13.60 -7.62
N PRO A 131 11.35 -14.03 -8.01
CA PRO A 131 12.12 -15.01 -7.24
C PRO A 131 12.62 -14.49 -5.89
N ARG A 132 12.60 -13.17 -5.67
CA ARG A 132 13.00 -12.55 -4.41
C ARG A 132 12.07 -12.90 -3.24
N LEU A 133 10.85 -13.37 -3.53
CA LEU A 133 9.97 -13.95 -2.49
C LEU A 133 10.54 -15.22 -1.85
N LEU A 134 11.49 -15.88 -2.50
CA LEU A 134 12.14 -17.09 -2.01
C LEU A 134 13.47 -16.82 -1.28
N ALA A 135 13.80 -15.55 -1.01
CA ALA A 135 15.03 -15.20 -0.31
C ALA A 135 15.05 -15.76 1.12
N MET A 136 16.12 -16.51 1.45
CA MET A 136 16.34 -17.14 2.76
C MET A 136 17.67 -16.70 3.40
N THR A 137 18.38 -15.76 2.78
CA THR A 137 19.73 -15.34 3.20
C THR A 137 19.73 -14.14 4.12
N GLU A 138 18.58 -13.48 4.29
CA GLU A 138 18.41 -12.31 5.15
C GLU A 138 17.02 -12.32 5.82
N ILE A 139 16.87 -11.53 6.89
CA ILE A 139 15.56 -11.20 7.44
C ILE A 139 14.92 -10.17 6.51
N THR A 140 13.87 -10.56 5.82
CA THR A 140 13.21 -9.73 4.79
C THR A 140 11.70 -9.87 4.85
N GLY A 141 11.00 -8.82 4.44
CA GLY A 141 9.59 -8.87 4.11
C GLY A 141 9.39 -9.44 2.69
N GLY A 142 8.16 -9.37 2.25
CA GLY A 142 7.72 -9.88 0.95
C GLY A 142 6.78 -11.07 1.09
N THR A 143 5.60 -10.94 0.50
CA THR A 143 4.57 -11.99 0.50
C THR A 143 3.90 -12.06 -0.86
N PRO A 144 3.29 -13.20 -1.24
CA PRO A 144 2.52 -13.28 -2.50
C PRO A 144 1.27 -12.39 -2.50
N TYR A 145 0.80 -11.99 -1.34
CA TYR A 145 -0.37 -11.10 -1.21
C TYR A 145 -0.03 -9.63 -1.49
N GLY A 146 1.23 -9.24 -1.29
CA GLY A 146 1.76 -7.90 -1.53
C GLY A 146 3.13 -7.70 -0.89
N ALA A 147 3.86 -6.68 -1.31
CA ALA A 147 5.15 -6.32 -0.73
C ALA A 147 5.00 -5.91 0.74
N SER A 148 6.03 -6.20 1.51
CA SER A 148 6.08 -5.80 2.91
C SER A 148 7.51 -5.48 3.33
N THR A 149 7.65 -4.74 4.43
CA THR A 149 8.94 -4.45 5.05
C THR A 149 8.88 -4.63 6.57
N ILE A 150 10.02 -4.91 7.16
CA ILE A 150 10.21 -4.99 8.61
C ILE A 150 10.94 -3.72 9.05
N THR A 151 10.41 -3.01 10.06
CA THR A 151 10.94 -1.71 10.48
C THR A 151 11.80 -1.78 11.76
N ALA A 152 11.86 -2.91 12.43
CA ALA A 152 12.25 -3.05 13.83
C ALA A 152 11.27 -2.34 14.80
N ALA A 153 11.38 -2.60 16.11
CA ALA A 153 10.44 -2.08 17.10
C ALA A 153 10.51 -0.56 17.28
N ASP A 154 11.69 0.01 17.03
CA ASP A 154 11.97 1.45 17.12
C ASP A 154 11.84 2.19 15.78
N GLY A 155 11.50 1.46 14.69
CA GLY A 155 11.40 2.03 13.34
C GLY A 155 12.75 2.34 12.68
N SER A 156 13.88 1.90 13.25
CA SER A 156 15.22 2.25 12.77
C SER A 156 15.63 1.50 11.50
N ARG A 157 15.05 0.30 11.26
CA ARG A 157 15.39 -0.49 10.07
C ARG A 157 14.68 0.06 8.83
N LEU A 158 15.46 0.47 7.86
CA LEU A 158 14.97 0.82 6.53
C LEU A 158 14.69 -0.43 5.69
N PRO A 159 13.85 -0.33 4.66
CA PRO A 159 13.63 -1.45 3.74
C PRO A 159 14.94 -1.94 3.12
N SER A 160 15.12 -3.28 3.07
CA SER A 160 16.28 -3.89 2.41
C SER A 160 16.17 -3.78 0.88
N ASP A 161 17.29 -4.03 0.18
CA ASP A 161 17.30 -4.07 -1.29
C ASP A 161 16.34 -5.13 -1.83
N ASN A 162 16.20 -6.26 -1.15
CA ASN A 162 15.22 -7.30 -1.48
C ASN A 162 13.79 -6.78 -1.40
N GLU A 163 13.44 -6.13 -0.28
CA GLU A 163 12.10 -5.56 -0.06
C GLU A 163 11.78 -4.44 -1.07
N LEU A 164 12.76 -3.57 -1.36
CA LEU A 164 12.62 -2.51 -2.37
C LEU A 164 12.42 -3.07 -3.78
N ALA A 165 13.13 -4.13 -4.13
CA ALA A 165 13.00 -4.78 -5.43
C ALA A 165 11.64 -5.47 -5.60
N ILE A 166 11.13 -6.17 -4.56
CA ILE A 166 9.78 -6.74 -4.55
C ILE A 166 8.73 -5.62 -4.70
N ALA A 167 8.90 -4.51 -3.98
CA ALA A 167 7.98 -3.37 -4.07
C ALA A 167 7.99 -2.72 -5.47
N ARG A 168 9.17 -2.61 -6.11
CA ARG A 168 9.30 -2.13 -7.50
C ARG A 168 8.59 -3.09 -8.47
N PHE A 169 8.82 -4.40 -8.32
CA PHE A 169 8.14 -5.42 -9.11
C PHE A 169 6.61 -5.30 -8.98
N GLN A 170 6.07 -5.21 -7.76
CA GLN A 170 4.63 -5.06 -7.55
C GLN A 170 4.08 -3.83 -8.27
N GLY A 171 4.76 -2.68 -8.17
CA GLY A 171 4.33 -1.46 -8.87
C GLY A 171 4.24 -1.65 -10.38
N ARG A 172 5.26 -2.24 -11.01
CA ARG A 172 5.27 -2.55 -12.43
C ARG A 172 4.16 -3.56 -12.79
N HIS A 173 4.05 -4.65 -12.04
CA HIS A 173 3.06 -5.70 -12.30
C HIS A 173 1.62 -5.19 -12.24
N VAL A 174 1.30 -4.36 -11.24
CA VAL A 174 -0.01 -3.69 -11.12
C VAL A 174 -0.29 -2.81 -12.33
N ALA A 175 0.67 -1.99 -12.75
CA ALA A 175 0.50 -1.12 -13.92
C ALA A 175 0.35 -1.91 -15.22
N GLU A 176 1.10 -3.02 -15.41
CA GLU A 176 0.95 -3.91 -16.57
C GLU A 176 -0.45 -4.52 -16.66
N ILE A 177 -1.01 -4.95 -15.51
CA ILE A 177 -2.37 -5.51 -15.47
C ILE A 177 -3.41 -4.43 -15.73
N ALA A 178 -3.29 -3.27 -15.10
CA ALA A 178 -4.19 -2.14 -15.34
C ALA A 178 -4.20 -1.72 -16.82
N ALA A 179 -3.03 -1.62 -17.45
CA ALA A 179 -2.92 -1.29 -18.87
C ALA A 179 -3.58 -2.32 -19.81
N ARG A 180 -3.68 -3.59 -19.40
CA ARG A 180 -4.40 -4.63 -20.16
C ARG A 180 -5.91 -4.53 -20.00
N LEU A 181 -6.38 -4.11 -18.82
CA LEU A 181 -7.81 -3.98 -18.52
C LEU A 181 -8.43 -2.68 -19.02
N ALA A 182 -7.63 -1.62 -19.17
CA ALA A 182 -8.06 -0.31 -19.71
C ALA A 182 -8.22 -0.26 -21.24
N ARG A 183 -8.00 -1.40 -21.95
CA ARG A 183 -8.10 -1.51 -23.42
C ARG A 183 -9.50 -1.86 -23.89
#